data_51824ed0e8f8278eb9a29ac29913ccfc
#
_entry.id   51824ed0e8f8278eb9a29ac29913ccfc
#
_cell.length_a   1.000
_cell.length_b   1.000
_cell.length_c   1.000
_cell.angle_alpha   90.00
_cell.angle_beta   90.00
_cell.angle_gamma   90.00
#
_symmetry.space_group_name_H-M   'P 1'
#
loop_
_entity.id
_entity.type
_entity.pdbx_description
1 polymer ?
#
loop_
_entity_poly.entity_id
_entity_poly.type
_entity_poly.pdbx_seq_one_letter_code
_entity_poly.pdbx_strand_id
1 'polypeptide(L)'
;LLEEMIFAMIFLLLLLFRFMYMRSARAAMPRLDMSKNLILLARTVHLGMYASLALIALTGLIIGGLYYFGVKDGLAMKNALLLHEIFFWISVNLMGLHIAAAIYHRIKGDGVWNAMVPLLKENPVK
;
A
#
# COMPACT_ATOMS: atom_id res chain seq x y z
N LEU A 1 -19.18 -10.53 -8.85
CA LEU A 1 -19.11 -10.07 -7.46
C LEU A 1 -18.35 -11.06 -6.55
N LEU A 2 -18.63 -12.35 -6.67
CA LEU A 2 -17.92 -13.38 -5.90
C LEU A 2 -16.42 -13.39 -6.20
N GLU A 3 -16.07 -13.27 -7.48
CA GLU A 3 -14.68 -13.21 -7.94
C GLU A 3 -13.95 -12.01 -7.34
N GLU A 4 -14.62 -10.86 -7.30
CA GLU A 4 -14.06 -9.63 -6.72
C GLU A 4 -13.84 -9.78 -5.22
N MET A 5 -14.77 -10.42 -4.51
CA MET A 5 -14.64 -10.70 -3.07
C MET A 5 -13.47 -11.64 -2.78
N ILE A 6 -13.35 -12.71 -3.56
CA ILE A 6 -12.24 -13.67 -3.44
C ILE A 6 -10.91 -12.95 -3.70
N PHE A 7 -10.86 -12.14 -4.74
CA PHE A 7 -9.68 -11.35 -5.08
C PHE A 7 -9.30 -10.40 -3.93
N ALA A 8 -10.28 -9.70 -3.34
CA ALA A 8 -10.05 -8.80 -2.22
C ALA A 8 -9.52 -9.54 -0.99
N MET A 9 -10.03 -10.73 -0.70
CA MET A 9 -9.53 -11.54 0.42
C MET A 9 -8.09 -12.00 0.18
N ILE A 10 -7.79 -12.48 -1.00
CA ILE A 10 -6.43 -12.90 -1.38
C ILE A 10 -5.48 -11.70 -1.28
N PHE A 11 -5.91 -10.56 -1.79
CA PHE A 11 -5.14 -9.33 -1.76
C PHE A 11 -4.84 -8.89 -0.32
N LEU A 12 -5.84 -8.94 0.56
CA LEU A 12 -5.66 -8.63 1.98
C LEU A 12 -4.65 -9.56 2.66
N LEU A 13 -4.73 -10.86 2.39
CA LEU A 13 -3.81 -11.84 2.95
C LEU A 13 -2.37 -11.59 2.46
N LEU A 14 -2.20 -11.31 1.18
CA LEU A 14 -0.90 -10.98 0.61
C LEU A 14 -0.34 -9.69 1.20
N LEU A 15 -1.19 -8.69 1.39
CA LEU A 15 -0.80 -7.41 1.99
C LEU A 15 -0.35 -7.59 3.44
N LEU A 16 -1.10 -8.36 4.22
CA LEU A 16 -0.76 -8.68 5.60
C LEU A 16 0.55 -9.45 5.68
N PHE A 17 0.73 -10.44 4.81
CA PHE A 17 1.94 -11.24 4.74
C PHE A 17 3.16 -10.36 4.41
N ARG A 18 3.02 -9.48 3.42
CA ARG A 18 4.06 -8.52 3.06
C ARG A 18 4.39 -7.57 4.20
N PHE A 19 3.37 -7.07 4.89
CA PHE A 19 3.57 -6.18 6.04
C PHE A 19 4.38 -6.88 7.14
N MET A 20 4.03 -8.12 7.47
CA MET A 20 4.76 -8.91 8.46
C MET A 20 6.19 -9.19 8.03
N TYR A 21 6.37 -9.54 6.75
CA TYR A 21 7.70 -9.77 6.17
C TYR A 21 8.57 -8.51 6.24
N MET A 22 8.04 -7.37 5.84
CA MET A 22 8.78 -6.10 5.86
C MET A 22 9.11 -5.65 7.28
N ARG A 23 8.21 -5.92 8.23
CA ARG A 23 8.47 -5.64 9.64
C ARG A 23 9.63 -6.48 10.18
N SER A 24 9.67 -7.75 9.84
CA SER A 24 10.79 -8.64 10.16
C SER A 24 12.09 -8.23 9.48
N ALA A 25 12.01 -7.93 8.19
CA ALA A 25 13.18 -7.56 7.38
C ALA A 25 13.80 -6.23 7.81
N ARG A 26 13.03 -5.30 8.36
CA ARG A 26 13.55 -4.02 8.87
C ARG A 26 14.56 -4.20 9.98
N ALA A 27 14.39 -5.21 10.81
CA ALA A 27 15.33 -5.50 11.89
C ALA A 27 16.67 -6.00 11.36
N ALA A 28 16.71 -6.58 10.16
CA ALA A 28 17.90 -7.16 9.53
C ALA A 28 18.56 -6.22 8.50
N MET A 29 17.91 -5.14 8.10
CA MET A 29 18.44 -4.20 7.11
C MET A 29 19.47 -3.24 7.73
N PRO A 30 20.57 -2.93 7.00
CA PRO A 30 21.51 -1.90 7.45
C PRO A 30 20.78 -0.55 7.49
N ARG A 31 21.11 0.26 8.49
CA ARG A 31 20.58 1.62 8.61
C ARG A 31 21.07 2.46 7.44
N LEU A 32 20.12 3.05 6.73
CA LEU A 32 20.42 4.04 5.70
C LEU A 32 20.69 5.39 6.39
N ASP A 33 21.71 6.09 5.90
CA ASP A 33 22.07 7.40 6.40
C ASP A 33 21.15 8.45 5.78
N MET A 34 19.95 8.59 6.35
CA MET A 34 18.92 9.52 5.89
C MET A 34 18.53 10.48 7.00
N SER A 35 18.10 11.68 6.61
CA SER A 35 17.58 12.66 7.56
C SER A 35 16.33 12.11 8.27
N LYS A 36 16.11 12.55 9.50
CA LYS A 36 14.92 12.15 10.29
C LYS A 36 13.61 12.48 9.59
N ASN A 37 13.54 13.62 8.92
CA ASN A 37 12.36 14.05 8.18
C ASN A 37 12.07 13.12 7.00
N LEU A 38 13.10 12.68 6.30
CA LEU A 38 12.96 11.77 5.17
C LEU A 38 12.50 10.39 5.63
N ILE A 39 13.03 9.91 6.76
CA ILE A 39 12.60 8.63 7.35
C ILE A 39 11.15 8.70 7.79
N LEU A 40 10.74 9.79 8.41
CA LEU A 40 9.36 10.01 8.84
C LEU A 40 8.41 10.06 7.64
N LEU A 41 8.79 10.77 6.59
CA LEU A 41 8.01 10.85 5.35
C LEU A 41 7.85 9.46 4.72
N ALA A 42 8.93 8.70 4.63
CA ALA A 42 8.90 7.35 4.10
C ALA A 42 7.97 6.43 4.90
N ARG A 43 8.05 6.49 6.23
CA ARG A 43 7.17 5.72 7.11
C ARG A 43 5.70 6.10 6.92
N THR A 44 5.42 7.39 6.82
CA THR A 44 4.05 7.90 6.65
C THR A 44 3.47 7.42 5.32
N VAL A 45 4.23 7.50 4.23
CA VAL A 45 3.79 7.04 2.92
C VAL A 45 3.55 5.52 2.93
N HIS A 46 4.48 4.75 3.47
CA HIS A 46 4.34 3.29 3.54
C HIS A 46 3.14 2.87 4.38
N LEU A 47 2.98 3.47 5.56
CA LEU A 47 1.84 3.18 6.43
C LEU A 47 0.53 3.58 5.78
N GLY A 48 0.50 4.75 5.13
CA GLY A 48 -0.66 5.22 4.38
C GLY A 48 -1.05 4.28 3.24
N MET A 49 -0.06 3.76 2.51
CA MET A 49 -0.30 2.77 1.45
C MET A 49 -0.91 1.49 1.99
N TYR A 50 -0.32 0.91 3.05
CA TYR A 50 -0.87 -0.30 3.67
C TYR A 50 -2.27 -0.07 4.21
N ALA A 51 -2.48 1.04 4.92
CA ALA A 51 -3.78 1.37 5.49
C ALA A 51 -4.84 1.59 4.40
N SER A 52 -4.54 2.37 3.37
CA SER A 52 -5.48 2.65 2.29
C SER A 52 -5.82 1.40 1.48
N LEU A 53 -4.84 0.57 1.18
CA LEU A 53 -5.08 -0.69 0.47
C LEU A 53 -5.92 -1.67 1.30
N ALA A 54 -5.65 -1.76 2.60
CA ALA A 54 -6.47 -2.57 3.51
C ALA A 54 -7.91 -2.06 3.58
N LEU A 55 -8.09 -0.74 3.64
CA LEU A 55 -9.42 -0.12 3.69
C LEU A 55 -10.17 -0.28 2.37
N ILE A 56 -9.50 -0.23 1.22
CA ILE A 56 -10.12 -0.54 -0.07
C ILE A 56 -10.65 -1.98 -0.05
N ALA A 57 -9.82 -2.93 0.37
CA ALA A 57 -10.22 -4.33 0.42
C ALA A 57 -11.37 -4.57 1.40
N LEU A 58 -11.32 -3.95 2.59
CA LEU A 58 -12.39 -4.07 3.59
C LEU A 58 -13.70 -3.46 3.09
N THR A 59 -13.67 -2.26 2.51
CA THR A 59 -14.87 -1.64 1.95
C THR A 59 -15.41 -2.46 0.78
N GLY A 60 -14.56 -3.03 -0.04
CA GLY A 60 -14.96 -3.96 -1.09
C GLY A 60 -15.68 -5.19 -0.55
N LEU A 61 -15.19 -5.77 0.53
CA LEU A 61 -15.86 -6.89 1.21
C LEU A 61 -17.20 -6.49 1.81
N ILE A 62 -17.30 -5.29 2.37
CA ILE A 62 -18.57 -4.75 2.89
C ILE A 62 -19.58 -4.60 1.76
N ILE A 63 -19.18 -4.01 0.64
CA ILE A 63 -20.03 -3.85 -0.55
C ILE A 63 -20.52 -5.23 -1.03
N GLY A 64 -19.61 -6.17 -1.17
CA GLY A 64 -19.93 -7.53 -1.57
C GLY A 64 -20.88 -8.24 -0.60
N GLY A 65 -20.64 -8.07 0.69
CA GLY A 65 -21.51 -8.63 1.73
C GLY A 65 -22.92 -8.03 1.71
N LEU A 66 -23.04 -6.71 1.60
CA LEU A 66 -24.32 -6.04 1.49
C LEU A 66 -25.10 -6.53 0.26
N TYR A 67 -24.43 -6.63 -0.86
CA TYR A 67 -25.02 -7.13 -2.09
C TYR A 67 -25.51 -8.57 -1.95
N TYR A 68 -24.68 -9.42 -1.33
CA TYR A 68 -25.02 -10.84 -1.10
C TYR A 68 -26.26 -10.99 -0.23
N PHE A 69 -26.43 -10.15 0.79
CA PHE A 69 -27.59 -10.15 1.66
C PHE A 69 -28.81 -9.40 1.07
N GLY A 70 -28.74 -8.97 -0.18
CA GLY A 70 -29.83 -8.33 -0.89
C GLY A 70 -29.94 -6.82 -0.66
N VAL A 71 -28.99 -6.22 0.04
CA VAL A 71 -28.94 -4.76 0.26
C VAL A 71 -28.22 -4.13 -0.93
N LYS A 72 -28.94 -3.89 -2.02
CA LYS A 72 -28.36 -3.36 -3.26
C LYS A 72 -28.42 -1.84 -3.35
N ASP A 73 -29.27 -1.22 -2.56
CA ASP A 73 -29.53 0.21 -2.55
C ASP A 73 -29.55 0.73 -1.12
N GLY A 74 -29.67 2.05 -0.98
CA GLY A 74 -29.84 2.70 0.30
C GLY A 74 -28.57 3.35 0.81
N LEU A 75 -28.69 3.94 2.00
CA LEU A 75 -27.62 4.76 2.59
C LEU A 75 -26.35 3.94 2.91
N ALA A 76 -26.54 2.72 3.40
CA ALA A 76 -25.41 1.84 3.73
C ALA A 76 -24.56 1.53 2.49
N MET A 77 -25.20 1.16 1.38
CA MET A 77 -24.50 0.87 0.14
C MET A 77 -23.84 2.12 -0.44
N LYS A 78 -24.52 3.24 -0.42
CA LYS A 78 -23.97 4.53 -0.90
C LYS A 78 -22.74 4.93 -0.10
N ASN A 79 -22.78 4.82 1.21
CA ASN A 79 -21.65 5.17 2.06
C ASN A 79 -20.47 4.22 1.84
N ALA A 80 -20.74 2.92 1.70
CA ALA A 80 -19.69 1.94 1.43
C ALA A 80 -19.01 2.21 0.09
N LEU A 81 -19.77 2.50 -0.96
CA LEU A 81 -19.23 2.84 -2.28
C LEU A 81 -18.41 4.14 -2.24
N LEU A 82 -18.90 5.15 -1.54
CA LEU A 82 -18.19 6.43 -1.40
C LEU A 82 -16.85 6.24 -0.68
N LEU A 83 -16.83 5.51 0.43
CA LEU A 83 -15.61 5.24 1.16
C LEU A 83 -14.63 4.43 0.32
N HIS A 84 -15.11 3.44 -0.41
CA HIS A 84 -14.29 2.63 -1.31
C HIS A 84 -13.61 3.50 -2.37
N GLU A 85 -14.35 4.41 -2.98
CA GLU A 85 -13.83 5.35 -3.98
C GLU A 85 -12.79 6.31 -3.38
N ILE A 86 -13.07 6.87 -2.20
CA ILE A 86 -12.14 7.77 -1.51
C ILE A 86 -10.81 7.05 -1.22
N PHE A 87 -10.89 5.86 -0.65
CA PHE A 87 -9.67 5.09 -0.35
C PHE A 87 -8.92 4.68 -1.62
N PHE A 88 -9.64 4.41 -2.70
CA PHE A 88 -9.03 4.14 -4.00
C PHE A 88 -8.18 5.33 -4.47
N TRP A 89 -8.74 6.54 -4.45
CA TRP A 89 -8.01 7.74 -4.88
C TRP A 89 -6.82 8.05 -3.97
N ILE A 90 -6.99 7.89 -2.66
CA ILE A 90 -5.88 8.05 -1.70
C ILE A 90 -4.77 7.06 -2.04
N SER A 91 -5.11 5.81 -2.29
CA SER A 91 -4.15 4.75 -2.60
C SER A 91 -3.39 5.05 -3.89
N VAL A 92 -4.09 5.45 -4.95
CA VAL A 92 -3.48 5.79 -6.25
C VAL A 92 -2.49 6.94 -6.10
N ASN A 93 -2.86 7.98 -5.36
CA ASN A 93 -1.96 9.12 -5.12
C ASN A 93 -0.73 8.72 -4.31
N LEU A 94 -0.91 7.92 -3.26
CA LEU A 94 0.21 7.44 -2.44
C LEU A 94 1.15 6.52 -3.23
N MET A 95 0.59 5.64 -4.04
CA MET A 95 1.40 4.76 -4.90
C MET A 95 2.18 5.56 -5.94
N GLY A 96 1.56 6.55 -6.56
CA GLY A 96 2.23 7.44 -7.50
C GLY A 96 3.38 8.19 -6.85
N LEU A 97 3.17 8.72 -5.66
CA LEU A 97 4.21 9.40 -4.90
C LEU A 97 5.34 8.44 -4.51
N HIS A 98 4.98 7.22 -4.10
CA HIS A 98 5.97 6.20 -3.75
C HIS A 98 6.84 5.80 -4.95
N ILE A 99 6.22 5.61 -6.12
CA ILE A 99 6.94 5.26 -7.35
C ILE A 99 7.86 6.40 -7.78
N ALA A 100 7.36 7.64 -7.75
CA ALA A 100 8.16 8.81 -8.06
C ALA A 100 9.38 8.96 -7.13
N ALA A 101 9.18 8.74 -5.84
CA ALA A 101 10.25 8.78 -4.85
C ALA A 101 11.26 7.65 -5.07
N ALA A 102 10.80 6.46 -5.42
CA ALA A 102 11.67 5.31 -5.71
C ALA A 102 12.57 5.59 -6.91
N ILE A 103 12.01 6.16 -7.97
CA ILE A 103 12.77 6.55 -9.18
C ILE A 103 13.79 7.65 -8.82
N TYR A 104 13.38 8.64 -8.06
CA TYR A 104 14.25 9.72 -7.61
C TYR A 104 15.46 9.17 -6.84
N HIS A 105 15.23 8.28 -5.87
CA HIS A 105 16.29 7.69 -5.07
C HIS A 105 17.20 6.77 -5.88
N ARG A 106 16.64 6.08 -6.87
CA ARG A 106 17.46 5.27 -7.79
C ARG A 106 18.41 6.14 -8.60
N ILE A 107 17.93 7.25 -9.13
CA ILE A 107 18.76 8.20 -9.90
C ILE A 107 19.83 8.81 -8.99
N LYS A 108 19.47 9.15 -7.76
CA LYS A 108 20.39 9.70 -6.78
C LYS A 108 21.45 8.70 -6.32
N GLY A 109 21.16 7.40 -6.35
CA GLY A 109 22.09 6.35 -5.96
C GLY A 109 22.43 6.33 -4.48
N ASP A 110 21.46 6.66 -3.60
CA ASP A 110 21.67 6.75 -2.15
C ASP A 110 21.44 5.44 -1.39
N GLY A 111 21.19 4.34 -2.10
CA GLY A 111 20.97 3.02 -1.49
C GLY A 111 19.53 2.71 -1.12
N VAL A 112 18.61 3.68 -1.20
CA VAL A 112 17.21 3.47 -0.84
C VAL A 112 16.53 2.47 -1.77
N TRP A 113 16.82 2.56 -3.07
CA TRP A 113 16.29 1.61 -4.05
C TRP A 113 16.68 0.17 -3.72
N ASN A 114 17.96 -0.08 -3.43
CA ASN A 114 18.45 -1.42 -3.10
C ASN A 114 17.80 -1.99 -1.83
N ALA A 115 17.42 -1.11 -0.89
CA ALA A 115 16.74 -1.51 0.34
C ALA A 115 15.27 -1.91 0.09
N MET A 116 14.62 -1.33 -0.93
CA MET A 116 13.21 -1.57 -1.25
C MET A 116 13.00 -2.65 -2.30
N VAL A 117 13.89 -2.72 -3.31
CA VAL A 117 13.73 -3.60 -4.47
C VAL A 117 14.94 -4.54 -4.55
N PRO A 118 14.73 -5.86 -4.41
CA PRO A 118 15.84 -6.83 -4.48
C PRO A 118 16.35 -7.07 -5.90
N LEU A 119 15.60 -6.61 -6.91
CA LEU A 119 15.96 -6.75 -8.32
C LEU A 119 16.42 -5.42 -8.89
N LEU A 120 17.24 -5.45 -9.93
CA LEU A 120 17.71 -4.25 -10.64
C LEU A 120 18.41 -3.26 -9.68
N LYS A 121 19.42 -3.73 -8.98
CA LYS A 121 20.19 -2.90 -8.05
C LYS A 121 20.73 -1.65 -8.73
N GLU A 122 20.71 -0.55 -8.00
CA GLU A 122 21.29 0.70 -8.47
C GLU A 122 22.83 0.63 -8.45
N ASN A 123 23.44 1.43 -9.32
CA ASN A 123 24.90 1.57 -9.28
C ASN A 123 25.29 2.48 -8.10
N PRO A 124 26.32 2.09 -7.34
CA PRO A 124 26.79 2.94 -6.26
C PRO A 124 27.34 4.25 -6.80
N VAL A 125 26.97 5.36 -6.18
CA VAL A 125 27.55 6.67 -6.48
C VAL A 125 28.96 6.69 -5.92
N LYS A 126 29.92 6.88 -6.79
CA LYS A 126 31.32 7.00 -6.40
C LYS A 126 31.64 8.39 -5.83
#